data_c86ca59214a6a441a8654059eecebeab
#
_entry.id   c86ca59214a6a441a8654059eecebeab
#
_cell.length_a   1.000
_cell.length_b   1.000
_cell.length_c   1.000
_cell.angle_alpha   90.00
_cell.angle_beta   90.00
_cell.angle_gamma   90.00
#
_symmetry.space_group_name_H-M   'P 1'
#
loop_
_entity.id
_entity.type
_entity.pdbx_description
1 polymer ?
#
loop_
_entity_poly.entity_id
_entity_poly.type
_entity_poly.pdbx_seq_one_letter_code
_entity_poly.pdbx_strand_id
1 'polypeptide(L)'
;MVKPFRSNPNIKAFVTDKNKWYALILDVEYNKLNKDSSIESKVKIINLKYNTDHIPKIINERNIFPSYHMSKKHWISVVMDNNMDLNYLTQLIDISYKLVNK
;
A
#
# COMPACT_ATOMS: atom_id res chain seq x y z
N MET A 1 -13.41 5.06 -8.23
CA MET A 1 -12.42 3.97 -8.30
C MET A 1 -12.03 3.73 -9.75
N VAL A 2 -10.76 3.56 -9.99
CA VAL A 2 -10.20 3.36 -11.34
C VAL A 2 -9.48 2.02 -11.37
N LYS A 3 -9.55 1.31 -12.49
CA LYS A 3 -8.80 0.07 -12.71
C LYS A 3 -7.59 0.40 -13.58
N PRO A 4 -6.41 0.61 -13.00
CA PRO A 4 -5.25 1.11 -13.73
C PRO A 4 -4.56 0.08 -14.62
N PHE A 5 -4.81 -1.21 -14.40
CA PHE A 5 -4.14 -2.27 -15.11
C PHE A 5 -5.16 -3.16 -15.80
N ARG A 6 -5.19 -3.12 -17.14
CA ARG A 6 -6.12 -3.94 -17.91
C ARG A 6 -5.83 -5.43 -17.78
N SER A 7 -4.55 -5.78 -17.61
CA SER A 7 -4.12 -7.17 -17.48
C SER A 7 -4.37 -7.74 -16.09
N ASN A 8 -4.76 -6.90 -15.11
CA ASN A 8 -4.99 -7.36 -13.76
C ASN A 8 -6.21 -6.64 -13.18
N PRO A 9 -7.42 -7.16 -13.45
CA PRO A 9 -8.66 -6.52 -13.00
C PRO A 9 -8.85 -6.52 -11.48
N ASN A 10 -8.02 -7.28 -10.74
CA ASN A 10 -8.11 -7.32 -9.28
C ASN A 10 -7.39 -6.15 -8.60
N ILE A 11 -6.62 -5.38 -9.35
CA ILE A 11 -5.98 -4.18 -8.82
C ILE A 11 -6.96 -3.02 -8.90
N LYS A 12 -7.17 -2.35 -7.77
CA LYS A 12 -8.09 -1.21 -7.67
C LYS A 12 -7.31 0.02 -7.23
N ALA A 13 -7.45 1.11 -7.97
CA ALA A 13 -6.82 2.36 -7.62
C ALA A 13 -7.87 3.39 -7.21
N PHE A 14 -7.51 4.20 -6.23
CA PHE A 14 -8.33 5.32 -5.76
C PHE A 14 -7.59 6.61 -6.10
N VAL A 15 -8.32 7.55 -6.69
CA VAL A 15 -7.74 8.80 -7.16
C VAL A 15 -8.39 9.99 -6.45
N THR A 16 -7.62 11.07 -6.35
CA THR A 16 -8.13 12.34 -5.82
C THR A 16 -8.99 13.04 -6.86
N ASP A 17 -9.63 14.13 -6.48
CA ASP A 17 -10.36 14.98 -7.41
C ASP A 17 -9.47 15.57 -8.51
N LYS A 18 -8.16 15.59 -8.30
CA LYS A 18 -7.17 15.99 -9.31
C LYS A 18 -6.66 14.81 -10.13
N ASN A 19 -7.31 13.67 -10.00
CA ASN A 19 -7.00 12.45 -10.76
C ASN A 19 -5.62 11.88 -10.43
N LYS A 20 -5.16 12.04 -9.20
CA LYS A 20 -3.88 11.50 -8.73
C LYS A 20 -4.12 10.28 -7.86
N TRP A 21 -3.35 9.22 -8.07
CA TRP A 21 -3.47 7.99 -7.28
C TRP A 21 -2.98 8.22 -5.86
N TYR A 22 -3.79 7.85 -4.86
CA TYR A 22 -3.37 7.90 -3.46
C TYR A 22 -3.50 6.57 -2.75
N ALA A 23 -4.16 5.57 -3.35
CA ALA A 23 -4.26 4.24 -2.78
C ALA A 23 -4.41 3.21 -3.91
N LEU A 24 -3.72 2.08 -3.76
CA LEU A 24 -3.77 0.99 -4.72
C LEU A 24 -3.98 -0.30 -3.92
N ILE A 25 -5.12 -0.96 -4.11
CA ILE A 25 -5.44 -2.20 -3.40
C ILE A 25 -5.25 -3.38 -4.34
N LEU A 26 -4.50 -4.38 -3.89
CA LEU A 26 -4.24 -5.58 -4.68
C LEU A 26 -3.93 -6.76 -3.76
N ASP A 27 -4.03 -7.97 -4.33
CA ASP A 27 -3.64 -9.19 -3.66
C ASP A 27 -2.21 -9.56 -4.07
N VAL A 28 -1.43 -10.05 -3.12
CA VAL A 28 -0.03 -10.44 -3.36
C VAL A 28 0.31 -11.62 -2.46
N GLU A 29 1.17 -12.53 -2.95
CA GLU A 29 1.69 -13.59 -2.11
C GLU A 29 2.58 -12.97 -1.03
N TYR A 30 2.40 -13.43 0.22
CA TYR A 30 3.10 -12.84 1.36
C TYR A 30 4.62 -12.90 1.21
N ASN A 31 5.16 -13.96 0.60
CA ASN A 31 6.61 -14.07 0.39
C ASN A 31 7.17 -13.05 -0.60
N LYS A 32 6.33 -12.35 -1.34
CA LYS A 32 6.77 -11.23 -2.18
C LYS A 32 7.01 -9.97 -1.38
N LEU A 33 6.36 -9.86 -0.22
CA LEU A 33 6.55 -8.74 0.71
C LEU A 33 7.69 -9.02 1.68
N ASN A 34 7.64 -10.18 2.31
CA ASN A 34 8.65 -10.62 3.28
C ASN A 34 9.44 -11.77 2.65
N LYS A 35 10.62 -11.46 2.13
CA LYS A 35 11.44 -12.42 1.39
C LYS A 35 12.02 -13.51 2.29
N ASP A 36 12.02 -13.29 3.60
CA ASP A 36 12.48 -14.30 4.56
C ASP A 36 11.39 -15.32 4.89
N SER A 37 10.16 -15.09 4.42
CA SER A 37 9.02 -15.97 4.66
C SER A 37 8.85 -16.96 3.53
N SER A 38 8.47 -18.19 3.88
CA SER A 38 8.07 -19.20 2.89
C SER A 38 6.56 -19.24 2.67
N ILE A 39 5.82 -18.33 3.30
CA ILE A 39 4.35 -18.31 3.19
C ILE A 39 3.96 -17.84 1.80
N GLU A 40 3.24 -18.68 1.07
CA GLU A 40 2.78 -18.39 -0.29
C GLU A 40 1.34 -17.90 -0.35
N SER A 41 0.65 -17.88 0.79
CA SER A 41 -0.74 -17.41 0.86
C SER A 41 -0.84 -15.97 0.41
N LYS A 42 -1.89 -15.66 -0.35
CA LYS A 42 -2.15 -14.30 -0.80
C LYS A 42 -2.72 -13.48 0.34
N VAL A 43 -2.23 -12.25 0.43
CA VAL A 43 -2.75 -11.25 1.36
C VAL A 43 -3.17 -10.02 0.57
N LYS A 44 -4.15 -9.31 1.09
CA LYS A 44 -4.58 -8.05 0.49
C LYS A 44 -3.73 -6.93 1.06
N ILE A 45 -3.17 -6.12 0.16
CA ILE A 45 -2.37 -4.96 0.58
C ILE A 45 -2.97 -3.69 0.00
N ILE A 46 -2.68 -2.59 0.68
CA ILE A 46 -2.95 -1.27 0.16
C ILE A 46 -1.62 -0.51 0.04
N ASN A 47 -1.33 -0.04 -1.16
CA ASN A 47 -0.16 0.80 -1.39
C ASN A 47 -0.56 2.24 -1.15
N LEU A 48 0.20 2.93 -0.31
CA LEU A 48 -0.06 4.31 0.09
C LEU A 48 1.22 5.13 -0.07
N LYS A 49 1.07 6.37 -0.52
CA LYS A 49 2.20 7.28 -0.56
C LYS A 49 2.53 7.74 0.86
N TYR A 50 3.82 7.87 1.14
CA TYR A 50 4.29 8.29 2.45
C TYR A 50 5.49 9.20 2.31
N ASN A 51 5.78 9.98 3.34
CA ASN A 51 6.94 10.87 3.34
C ASN A 51 8.23 10.05 3.28
N THR A 52 9.07 10.31 2.27
CA THR A 52 10.30 9.56 2.02
C THR A 52 11.20 9.48 3.26
N ASP A 53 11.33 10.58 3.98
CA ASP A 53 12.22 10.64 5.14
C ASP A 53 11.72 9.80 6.31
N HIS A 54 10.44 9.47 6.34
CA HIS A 54 9.82 8.72 7.44
C HIS A 54 9.55 7.26 7.09
N ILE A 55 9.69 6.88 5.84
CA ILE A 55 9.42 5.49 5.43
C ILE A 55 10.25 4.49 6.22
N PRO A 56 11.59 4.67 6.40
CA PRO A 56 12.37 3.69 7.17
C PRO A 56 11.93 3.55 8.62
N LYS A 57 11.26 4.56 9.16
CA LYS A 57 10.80 4.55 10.55
C LYS A 57 9.48 3.82 10.74
N ILE A 58 8.68 3.72 9.68
CA ILE A 58 7.33 3.12 9.75
C ILE A 58 7.33 1.65 9.34
N ILE A 59 8.28 1.25 8.50
CA ILE A 59 8.37 -0.14 8.04
C ILE A 59 8.68 -1.05 9.22
N ASN A 60 7.84 -2.05 9.46
CA ASN A 60 7.99 -2.98 10.58
C ASN A 60 8.12 -4.43 10.14
N GLU A 61 8.01 -4.71 8.83
CA GLU A 61 8.11 -6.03 8.24
C GLU A 61 7.12 -7.06 8.79
N ARG A 62 6.06 -6.59 9.46
CA ARG A 62 4.94 -7.42 9.89
C ARG A 62 3.70 -7.10 9.06
N ASN A 63 3.33 -5.83 9.00
CA ASN A 63 2.19 -5.37 8.22
C ASN A 63 2.48 -4.12 7.40
N ILE A 64 3.65 -3.50 7.56
CA ILE A 64 4.09 -2.37 6.74
C ILE A 64 5.44 -2.71 6.13
N PHE A 65 5.48 -2.74 4.81
CA PHE A 65 6.65 -3.17 4.02
C PHE A 65 7.04 -2.11 3.00
N PRO A 66 8.27 -2.17 2.48
CA PRO A 66 8.61 -1.39 1.28
C PRO A 66 7.62 -1.74 0.17
N SER A 67 7.24 -0.75 -0.60
CA SER A 67 6.14 -0.91 -1.55
C SER A 67 6.39 -2.00 -2.58
N TYR A 68 5.33 -2.77 -2.85
CA TYR A 68 5.27 -3.74 -3.93
C TYR A 68 4.58 -3.07 -5.13
N HIS A 69 5.21 -3.12 -6.29
CA HIS A 69 4.77 -2.52 -7.55
C HIS A 69 4.92 -1.00 -7.67
N MET A 70 5.14 -0.29 -6.57
CA MET A 70 5.31 1.17 -6.61
C MET A 70 6.73 1.52 -6.20
N SER A 71 7.11 2.80 -6.36
CA SER A 71 8.42 3.26 -5.92
C SER A 71 8.59 3.08 -4.42
N LYS A 72 9.59 2.32 -4.02
CA LYS A 72 9.90 2.08 -2.60
C LYS A 72 10.37 3.35 -1.89
N LYS A 73 10.75 4.36 -2.65
CA LYS A 73 11.22 5.63 -2.10
C LYS A 73 10.06 6.51 -1.63
N HIS A 74 8.88 6.35 -2.24
CA HIS A 74 7.75 7.25 -1.98
C HIS A 74 6.49 6.53 -1.52
N TRP A 75 6.47 5.20 -1.56
CA TRP A 75 5.28 4.41 -1.27
C TRP A 75 5.59 3.31 -0.27
N ILE A 76 4.54 2.89 0.45
CA ILE A 76 4.60 1.75 1.37
C ILE A 76 3.50 0.77 1.00
N SER A 77 3.67 -0.50 1.38
CA SER A 77 2.64 -1.52 1.25
C SER A 77 2.19 -1.94 2.65
N VAL A 78 0.89 -1.79 2.91
CA VAL A 78 0.29 -2.12 4.20
C VAL A 78 -0.59 -3.35 4.04
N VAL A 79 -0.33 -4.39 4.83
CA VAL A 79 -1.14 -5.61 4.81
C VAL A 79 -2.45 -5.33 5.53
N MET A 80 -3.57 -5.54 4.83
CA MET A 80 -4.91 -5.35 5.39
C MET A 80 -5.42 -6.70 5.89
N ASP A 81 -5.17 -7.01 7.15
CA ASP A 81 -5.67 -8.22 7.78
C ASP A 81 -6.49 -7.87 9.03
N ASN A 82 -6.97 -8.92 9.72
CA ASN A 82 -7.82 -8.74 10.89
C ASN A 82 -7.10 -8.09 12.07
N ASN A 83 -5.78 -8.05 12.06
CA ASN A 83 -4.97 -7.46 13.11
C ASN A 83 -4.65 -5.98 12.85
N MET A 84 -5.05 -5.45 11.70
CA MET A 84 -4.79 -4.06 11.36
C MET A 84 -5.72 -3.14 12.16
N ASP A 85 -5.13 -2.17 12.84
CA ASP A 85 -5.89 -1.10 13.50
C ASP A 85 -6.50 -0.19 12.44
N LEU A 86 -7.83 -0.19 12.36
CA LEU A 86 -8.53 0.60 11.34
C LEU A 86 -8.31 2.10 11.53
N ASN A 87 -8.18 2.58 12.76
CA ASN A 87 -7.89 3.99 12.99
C ASN A 87 -6.51 4.37 12.46
N TYR A 88 -5.53 3.49 12.67
CA TYR A 88 -4.18 3.73 12.15
C TYR A 88 -4.16 3.69 10.63
N LEU A 89 -4.84 2.71 10.03
CA LEU A 89 -4.93 2.62 8.58
C LEU A 89 -5.60 3.86 7.99
N THR A 90 -6.67 4.34 8.62
CA THR A 90 -7.35 5.56 8.16
C THR A 90 -6.42 6.77 8.18
N GLN A 91 -5.59 6.88 9.22
CA GLN A 91 -4.59 7.94 9.29
C GLN A 91 -3.57 7.85 8.16
N LEU A 92 -3.11 6.64 7.86
CA LEU A 92 -2.17 6.43 6.76
C LEU A 92 -2.78 6.79 5.40
N ILE A 93 -4.03 6.42 5.19
CA ILE A 93 -4.75 6.76 3.96
C ILE A 93 -4.89 8.29 3.83
N ASP A 94 -5.24 8.96 4.92
CA ASP A 94 -5.37 10.42 4.93
C ASP A 94 -4.05 11.11 4.62
N ILE A 95 -2.96 10.62 5.18
CA ILE A 95 -1.62 11.15 4.89
C ILE A 95 -1.31 11.00 3.40
N SER A 96 -1.59 9.83 2.84
CA SER A 96 -1.35 9.60 1.42
C SER A 96 -2.16 10.56 0.56
N TYR A 97 -3.44 10.71 0.87
CA TYR A 97 -4.32 11.62 0.13
C TYR A 97 -3.75 13.04 0.13
N LYS A 98 -3.35 13.53 1.29
CA LYS A 98 -2.81 14.89 1.43
C LYS A 98 -1.49 15.06 0.69
N LEU A 99 -0.65 14.03 0.69
CA LEU A 99 0.63 14.09 -0.01
C LEU A 99 0.48 14.19 -1.52
N VAL A 100 -0.49 13.49 -2.09
CA VAL A 100 -0.68 13.51 -3.55
C VAL A 100 -1.56 14.65 -4.01
N ASN A 101 -2.37 15.21 -3.13
CA ASN A 101 -3.36 16.24 -3.48
C ASN A 101 -2.85 17.66 -3.24
N LYS A 102 -1.56 17.84 -3.22
CA LYS A 102 -0.96 19.16 -3.06
C LYS A 102 -1.16 20.03 -4.30
#